data_0a0bbb2d15c9345506515bf1e7f29da7
#
_entry.id   0a0bbb2d15c9345506515bf1e7f29da7
#
_cell.length_a   1.000
_cell.length_b   1.000
_cell.length_c   1.000
_cell.angle_alpha   90.00
_cell.angle_beta   90.00
_cell.angle_gamma   90.00
#
_symmetry.space_group_name_H-M   'P 1'
#
loop_
_entity.id
_entity.type
_entity.pdbx_description
1 polymer ?
#
loop_
_entity_poly.entity_id
_entity_poly.type
_entity_poly.pdbx_seq_one_letter_code
_entity_poly.pdbx_strand_id
1 'polypeptide(L)'
;SDALAVAPFTNRVIYLEEGDSCVLTRDAYMVHDASGNVVERPVSIVQTAGAAVEKGNNRHFMQKEIYEQPDSTARTIGAYVDALEQSIILPGDNGDAIDWIAITHLSMVACGTAYYATCVAEYWFEQIARLPVKTDIASEFRYRQPALPITGGLGLFVSQSGETADTLAALRYCKEAGLRTAAVVNVPTSTIAREVDLVLPTLAGPEIGV
;
A
#
# COMPACT_ATOMS: atom_id res chain seq x y z
N SER A 1 0.03 12.95 3.02
CA SER A 1 -1.34 13.44 2.79
C SER A 1 -1.94 12.71 1.62
N ASP A 2 -3.21 12.34 1.71
CA ASP A 2 -3.92 11.65 0.66
C ASP A 2 -4.38 12.63 -0.43
N ALA A 3 -4.32 12.22 -1.70
CA ALA A 3 -4.87 12.97 -2.82
C ALA A 3 -6.38 13.22 -2.70
N LEU A 4 -7.10 12.42 -1.93
CA LEU A 4 -8.51 12.61 -1.60
C LEU A 4 -8.81 13.97 -0.93
N ALA A 5 -7.86 14.52 -0.16
CA ALA A 5 -8.03 15.81 0.50
C ALA A 5 -8.15 16.97 -0.50
N VAL A 6 -7.55 16.86 -1.67
CA VAL A 6 -7.58 17.89 -2.74
C VAL A 6 -8.54 17.52 -3.88
N ALA A 7 -9.07 16.31 -3.88
CA ALA A 7 -9.96 15.80 -4.91
C ALA A 7 -11.19 16.67 -5.23
N PRO A 8 -11.84 17.34 -4.25
CA PRO A 8 -12.94 18.28 -4.54
C PRO A 8 -12.54 19.48 -5.40
N PHE A 9 -11.25 19.79 -5.46
CA PHE A 9 -10.74 21.00 -6.13
C PHE A 9 -9.99 20.70 -7.43
N THR A 10 -9.33 19.54 -7.51
CA THR A 10 -8.53 19.14 -8.67
C THR A 10 -8.33 17.63 -8.74
N ASN A 11 -8.23 17.11 -9.96
CA ASN A 11 -7.80 15.73 -10.20
C ASN A 11 -6.31 15.64 -10.64
N ARG A 12 -5.62 16.80 -10.73
CA ARG A 12 -4.21 16.86 -11.10
C ARG A 12 -3.37 17.08 -9.85
N VAL A 13 -2.50 16.13 -9.54
CA VAL A 13 -1.62 16.16 -8.37
C VAL A 13 -0.18 15.95 -8.76
N ILE A 14 0.72 16.58 -8.02
CA ILE A 14 2.15 16.31 -8.07
C ILE A 14 2.55 15.73 -6.72
N TYR A 15 3.17 14.57 -6.76
CA TYR A 15 3.77 13.97 -5.57
C TYR A 15 5.20 14.49 -5.43
N LEU A 16 5.48 15.09 -4.28
CA LEU A 16 6.81 15.56 -3.94
C LEU A 16 7.67 14.37 -3.50
N GLU A 17 8.97 14.41 -3.82
CA GLU A 17 9.96 13.47 -3.32
C GLU A 17 10.48 13.91 -1.94
N GLU A 18 11.23 13.04 -1.27
CA GLU A 18 11.80 13.33 0.04
C GLU A 18 12.75 14.54 -0.03
N GLY A 19 12.49 15.53 0.82
CA GLY A 19 13.26 16.77 0.84
C GLY A 19 12.80 17.85 -0.17
N ASP A 20 11.83 17.55 -1.04
CA ASP A 20 11.26 18.54 -1.93
C ASP A 20 10.48 19.61 -1.14
N SER A 21 10.51 20.83 -1.67
CA SER A 21 9.65 21.93 -1.25
C SER A 21 8.92 22.53 -2.44
N CYS A 22 7.68 22.99 -2.23
CA CYS A 22 6.89 23.59 -3.30
C CYS A 22 6.41 25.00 -2.91
N VAL A 23 6.64 25.95 -3.79
CA VAL A 23 6.07 27.30 -3.69
C VAL A 23 4.85 27.35 -4.60
N LEU A 24 3.68 27.64 -4.01
CA LEU A 24 2.41 27.77 -4.72
C LEU A 24 2.03 29.24 -4.78
N THR A 25 1.67 29.69 -5.97
CA THR A 25 1.07 31.00 -6.19
C THR A 25 -0.33 30.83 -6.79
N ARG A 26 -1.04 31.94 -7.02
CA ARG A 26 -2.36 31.85 -7.63
C ARG A 26 -2.34 31.23 -9.04
N ASP A 27 -1.29 31.47 -9.80
CA ASP A 27 -1.22 31.18 -11.23
C ASP A 27 -0.10 30.19 -11.59
N ALA A 28 0.76 29.82 -10.63
CA ALA A 28 1.93 28.97 -10.87
C ALA A 28 2.36 28.19 -9.64
N TYR A 29 3.15 27.15 -9.86
CA TYR A 29 3.86 26.44 -8.81
C TYR A 29 5.34 26.24 -9.20
N MET A 30 6.20 26.07 -8.22
CA MET A 30 7.61 25.79 -8.42
C MET A 30 8.07 24.79 -7.37
N VAL A 31 8.68 23.70 -7.82
CA VAL A 31 9.21 22.65 -6.94
C VAL A 31 10.72 22.78 -6.87
N HIS A 32 11.26 22.71 -5.67
CA HIS A 32 12.70 22.67 -5.40
C HIS A 32 13.04 21.32 -4.76
N ASP A 33 14.14 20.71 -5.19
CA ASP A 33 14.68 19.51 -4.57
C ASP A 33 15.35 19.80 -3.21
N ALA A 34 15.83 18.76 -2.54
CA ALA A 34 16.54 18.87 -1.27
C ALA A 34 17.81 19.76 -1.32
N SER A 35 18.35 20.01 -2.52
CA SER A 35 19.51 20.87 -2.76
C SER A 35 19.12 22.31 -3.12
N GLY A 36 17.82 22.60 -3.21
CA GLY A 36 17.29 23.92 -3.57
C GLY A 36 17.24 24.20 -5.08
N ASN A 37 17.50 23.20 -5.93
CA ASN A 37 17.38 23.38 -7.37
C ASN A 37 15.92 23.26 -7.80
N VAL A 38 15.53 24.07 -8.81
CA VAL A 38 14.20 23.95 -9.42
C VAL A 38 14.13 22.66 -10.23
N VAL A 39 13.14 21.83 -9.94
CA VAL A 39 12.92 20.54 -10.60
C VAL A 39 11.48 20.42 -11.09
N GLU A 40 11.29 19.64 -12.14
CA GLU A 40 9.97 19.24 -12.60
C GLU A 40 9.61 17.87 -12.03
N ARG A 41 8.38 17.73 -11.52
CA ARG A 41 7.81 16.48 -11.08
C ARG A 41 6.61 16.10 -11.96
N PRO A 42 6.40 14.82 -12.24
CA PRO A 42 5.31 14.40 -13.12
C PRO A 42 3.94 14.73 -12.50
N VAL A 43 3.04 15.25 -13.33
CA VAL A 43 1.65 15.47 -12.95
C VAL A 43 0.89 14.15 -13.10
N SER A 44 0.34 13.67 -12.00
CA SER A 44 -0.53 12.49 -11.98
C SER A 44 -2.00 12.91 -12.03
N ILE A 45 -2.80 12.18 -12.82
CA ILE A 45 -4.25 12.36 -12.85
C ILE A 45 -4.86 11.33 -11.91
N VAL A 46 -5.43 11.79 -10.81
CA VAL A 46 -6.10 10.93 -9.84
C VAL A 46 -7.56 10.79 -10.25
N GLN A 47 -7.97 9.56 -10.55
CA GLN A 47 -9.38 9.27 -10.81
C GLN A 47 -10.10 9.17 -9.46
N THR A 48 -10.64 10.26 -9.01
CA THR A 48 -11.57 10.27 -7.87
C THR A 48 -12.97 9.95 -8.41
N ALA A 49 -13.45 8.76 -8.12
CA ALA A 49 -14.85 8.46 -8.31
C ALA A 49 -15.66 9.32 -7.33
N GLY A 50 -16.09 10.50 -7.77
CA GLY A 50 -16.81 11.48 -6.94
C GLY A 50 -18.09 10.95 -6.28
N ALA A 51 -18.60 9.82 -6.73
CA ALA A 51 -19.77 9.14 -6.14
C ALA A 51 -19.45 8.32 -4.87
N ALA A 52 -18.16 8.06 -4.55
CA ALA A 52 -17.79 7.15 -3.47
C ALA A 52 -17.75 7.81 -2.08
N VAL A 53 -17.85 9.13 -1.99
CA VAL A 53 -17.67 9.87 -0.73
C VAL A 53 -19.00 10.22 -0.04
N GLU A 54 -20.14 9.76 -0.58
CA GLU A 54 -21.44 10.02 0.03
C GLU A 54 -21.74 9.00 1.13
N LYS A 55 -22.26 9.48 2.28
CA LYS A 55 -22.70 8.60 3.38
C LYS A 55 -23.92 7.73 3.01
N GLY A 56 -24.62 8.08 1.95
CA GLY A 56 -25.91 7.45 1.64
C GLY A 56 -26.88 7.59 2.81
N ASN A 57 -27.60 6.53 3.12
CA ASN A 57 -28.55 6.47 4.23
C ASN A 57 -27.91 6.17 5.61
N ASN A 58 -26.58 6.19 5.70
CA ASN A 58 -25.88 5.88 6.94
C ASN A 58 -25.66 7.15 7.78
N ARG A 59 -25.75 6.99 9.10
CA ARG A 59 -25.52 8.09 10.05
C ARG A 59 -24.04 8.51 10.07
N HIS A 60 -23.11 7.54 9.94
CA HIS A 60 -21.67 7.72 9.99
C HIS A 60 -20.98 7.00 8.83
N PHE A 61 -19.85 7.51 8.37
CA PHE A 61 -19.01 6.83 7.35
C PHE A 61 -18.55 5.46 7.84
N MET A 62 -18.09 5.35 9.08
CA MET A 62 -17.71 4.08 9.71
C MET A 62 -18.83 3.03 9.57
N GLN A 63 -20.08 3.41 9.83
CA GLN A 63 -21.22 2.51 9.67
C GLN A 63 -21.38 2.06 8.21
N LYS A 64 -21.30 3.00 7.26
CA LYS A 64 -21.37 2.68 5.82
C LYS A 64 -20.29 1.67 5.45
N GLU A 65 -19.04 1.95 5.81
CA GLU A 65 -17.87 1.13 5.47
C GLU A 65 -17.93 -0.26 6.09
N ILE A 66 -18.47 -0.40 7.32
CA ILE A 66 -18.71 -1.71 7.94
C ILE A 66 -19.68 -2.55 7.09
N TYR A 67 -20.77 -1.96 6.63
CA TYR A 67 -21.75 -2.69 5.81
C TYR A 67 -21.32 -2.89 4.35
N GLU A 68 -20.34 -2.15 3.86
CA GLU A 68 -19.74 -2.34 2.53
C GLU A 68 -18.67 -3.44 2.47
N GLN A 69 -18.24 -3.98 3.61
CA GLN A 69 -17.19 -5.01 3.67
C GLN A 69 -17.46 -6.23 2.76
N PRO A 70 -18.66 -6.82 2.71
CA PRO A 70 -18.94 -7.95 1.82
C PRO A 70 -18.67 -7.60 0.35
N ASP A 71 -19.13 -6.43 -0.10
CA ASP A 71 -18.99 -5.99 -1.49
C ASP A 71 -17.53 -5.64 -1.82
N SER A 72 -16.83 -4.95 -0.92
CA SER A 72 -15.41 -4.59 -1.10
C SER A 72 -14.51 -5.83 -1.12
N THR A 73 -14.82 -6.82 -0.27
CA THR A 73 -14.13 -8.10 -0.26
C THR A 73 -14.37 -8.87 -1.57
N ALA A 74 -15.63 -8.94 -2.02
CA ALA A 74 -15.98 -9.62 -3.27
C ALA A 74 -15.30 -8.96 -4.48
N ARG A 75 -15.26 -7.62 -4.55
CA ARG A 75 -14.56 -6.89 -5.62
C ARG A 75 -13.06 -7.19 -5.59
N THR A 76 -12.45 -7.16 -4.41
CA THR A 76 -11.01 -7.42 -4.27
C THR A 76 -10.68 -8.83 -4.68
N ILE A 77 -11.40 -9.84 -4.18
CA ILE A 77 -11.18 -11.25 -4.56
C ILE A 77 -11.39 -11.44 -6.07
N GLY A 78 -12.45 -10.84 -6.64
CA GLY A 78 -12.74 -10.93 -8.07
C GLY A 78 -11.64 -10.37 -8.98
N ALA A 79 -10.79 -9.46 -8.47
CA ALA A 79 -9.65 -8.95 -9.22
C ALA A 79 -8.43 -9.90 -9.19
N TYR A 80 -8.41 -10.85 -8.26
CA TYR A 80 -7.30 -11.80 -8.08
C TYR A 80 -7.63 -13.21 -8.55
N VAL A 81 -8.88 -13.50 -8.87
CA VAL A 81 -9.31 -14.86 -9.24
C VAL A 81 -9.91 -14.84 -10.63
N ASP A 82 -9.29 -15.56 -11.56
CA ASP A 82 -9.92 -15.93 -12.81
C ASP A 82 -10.73 -17.21 -12.60
N ALA A 83 -12.05 -17.05 -12.52
CA ALA A 83 -12.96 -18.18 -12.27
C ALA A 83 -13.08 -19.11 -13.49
N LEU A 84 -12.81 -18.63 -14.71
CA LEU A 84 -12.88 -19.43 -15.95
C LEU A 84 -11.64 -20.29 -16.09
N GLU A 85 -10.47 -19.70 -15.91
CA GLU A 85 -9.18 -20.40 -16.02
C GLU A 85 -8.78 -21.10 -14.72
N GLN A 86 -9.55 -20.90 -13.64
CA GLN A 86 -9.26 -21.42 -12.29
C GLN A 86 -7.84 -21.05 -11.83
N SER A 87 -7.43 -19.83 -12.11
CA SER A 87 -6.09 -19.32 -11.85
C SER A 87 -6.12 -18.08 -10.97
N ILE A 88 -4.96 -17.76 -10.40
CA ILE A 88 -4.75 -16.52 -9.64
C ILE A 88 -4.05 -15.52 -10.55
N ILE A 89 -4.62 -14.33 -10.61
CA ILE A 89 -4.02 -13.16 -11.25
C ILE A 89 -3.45 -12.27 -10.16
N LEU A 90 -2.23 -11.82 -10.31
CA LEU A 90 -1.63 -10.82 -9.43
C LEU A 90 -1.64 -9.46 -10.12
N PRO A 91 -2.59 -8.56 -9.79
CA PRO A 91 -2.67 -7.24 -10.39
C PRO A 91 -1.35 -6.48 -10.21
N GLY A 92 -0.78 -5.98 -11.32
CA GLY A 92 0.50 -5.25 -11.28
C GLY A 92 1.75 -6.13 -11.37
N ASP A 93 1.62 -7.45 -11.36
CA ASP A 93 2.71 -8.38 -11.60
C ASP A 93 2.73 -8.79 -13.09
N ASN A 94 3.79 -8.37 -13.78
CA ASN A 94 4.04 -8.81 -15.17
C ASN A 94 4.85 -10.11 -15.21
N GLY A 95 4.96 -10.81 -14.07
CA GLY A 95 5.70 -12.07 -13.94
C GLY A 95 7.19 -11.91 -13.57
N ASP A 96 7.68 -10.68 -13.50
CA ASP A 96 9.11 -10.41 -13.29
C ASP A 96 9.43 -9.74 -11.94
N ALA A 97 8.42 -9.25 -11.21
CA ALA A 97 8.64 -8.48 -9.99
C ALA A 97 9.19 -9.34 -8.84
N ILE A 98 8.65 -10.56 -8.69
CA ILE A 98 9.02 -11.48 -7.61
C ILE A 98 9.12 -12.90 -8.14
N ASP A 99 10.27 -13.55 -7.95
CA ASP A 99 10.41 -14.99 -8.14
C ASP A 99 9.79 -15.73 -6.95
N TRP A 100 8.51 -16.08 -7.08
CA TRP A 100 7.74 -16.73 -6.03
C TRP A 100 8.29 -18.11 -5.63
N ILE A 101 8.98 -18.81 -6.55
CA ILE A 101 9.56 -20.13 -6.29
C ILE A 101 10.80 -20.01 -5.40
N ALA A 102 11.52 -18.91 -5.53
CA ALA A 102 12.71 -18.64 -4.72
C ALA A 102 12.41 -18.15 -3.30
N ILE A 103 11.14 -17.81 -2.99
CA ILE A 103 10.78 -17.32 -1.66
C ILE A 103 10.78 -18.48 -0.66
N THR A 104 11.61 -18.34 0.36
CA THR A 104 11.77 -19.33 1.46
C THR A 104 11.33 -18.81 2.81
N HIS A 105 11.17 -17.50 2.95
CA HIS A 105 10.75 -16.83 4.20
C HIS A 105 9.91 -15.60 3.88
N LEU A 106 8.89 -15.37 4.68
CA LEU A 106 8.03 -14.19 4.58
C LEU A 106 8.08 -13.37 5.87
N SER A 107 8.40 -12.08 5.74
CA SER A 107 8.30 -11.11 6.84
C SER A 107 7.12 -10.20 6.58
N MET A 108 6.05 -10.31 7.38
CA MET A 108 4.87 -9.45 7.26
C MET A 108 4.92 -8.32 8.29
N VAL A 109 4.77 -7.09 7.84
CA VAL A 109 4.91 -5.91 8.70
C VAL A 109 3.73 -4.96 8.49
N ALA A 110 3.08 -4.60 9.59
CA ALA A 110 1.92 -3.72 9.57
C ALA A 110 1.70 -3.02 10.93
N CYS A 111 0.75 -2.10 10.99
CA CYS A 111 0.27 -1.47 12.22
C CYS A 111 -1.23 -1.71 12.43
N GLY A 112 -1.68 -1.61 13.68
CA GLY A 112 -3.09 -1.63 14.04
C GLY A 112 -3.83 -2.88 13.57
N THR A 113 -5.02 -2.70 13.01
CA THR A 113 -5.85 -3.81 12.52
C THR A 113 -5.24 -4.55 11.33
N ALA A 114 -4.44 -3.88 10.51
CA ALA A 114 -3.69 -4.52 9.44
C ALA A 114 -2.66 -5.53 9.99
N TYR A 115 -2.02 -5.23 11.13
CA TYR A 115 -1.15 -6.19 11.81
C TYR A 115 -1.92 -7.44 12.28
N TYR A 116 -3.12 -7.29 12.83
CA TYR A 116 -3.93 -8.46 13.21
C TYR A 116 -4.34 -9.30 12.00
N ALA A 117 -4.58 -8.67 10.85
CA ALA A 117 -4.82 -9.40 9.60
C ALA A 117 -3.58 -10.20 9.18
N THR A 118 -2.37 -9.66 9.33
CA THR A 118 -1.14 -10.42 9.07
C THR A 118 -0.95 -11.59 10.03
N CYS A 119 -1.32 -11.47 11.30
CA CYS A 119 -1.28 -12.58 12.25
C CYS A 119 -2.20 -13.74 11.84
N VAL A 120 -3.37 -13.46 11.25
CA VAL A 120 -4.24 -14.51 10.69
C VAL A 120 -3.62 -15.12 9.43
N ALA A 121 -3.08 -14.28 8.54
CA ALA A 121 -2.45 -14.72 7.31
C ALA A 121 -1.22 -15.61 7.55
N GLU A 122 -0.46 -15.38 8.64
CA GLU A 122 0.66 -16.21 9.07
C GLU A 122 0.28 -17.69 9.14
N TYR A 123 -0.84 -18.01 9.82
CA TYR A 123 -1.33 -19.39 9.90
C TYR A 123 -1.63 -19.99 8.54
N TRP A 124 -2.19 -19.21 7.62
CA TRP A 124 -2.52 -19.71 6.29
C TRP A 124 -1.28 -19.95 5.44
N PHE A 125 -0.32 -19.03 5.45
CA PHE A 125 0.94 -19.24 4.74
C PHE A 125 1.72 -20.44 5.26
N GLU A 126 1.79 -20.62 6.58
CA GLU A 126 2.48 -21.77 7.17
C GLU A 126 1.76 -23.09 6.89
N GLN A 127 0.43 -23.13 7.00
CA GLN A 127 -0.34 -24.35 6.81
C GLN A 127 -0.47 -24.75 5.33
N ILE A 128 -0.73 -23.79 4.46
CA ILE A 128 -1.05 -24.04 3.05
C ILE A 128 0.22 -24.02 2.21
N ALA A 129 0.98 -22.94 2.28
CA ALA A 129 2.19 -22.75 1.47
C ALA A 129 3.44 -23.41 2.08
N ARG A 130 3.37 -23.85 3.34
CA ARG A 130 4.53 -24.38 4.09
C ARG A 130 5.70 -23.40 4.14
N LEU A 131 5.39 -22.12 4.11
CA LEU A 131 6.34 -21.02 4.10
C LEU A 131 6.51 -20.49 5.53
N PRO A 132 7.74 -20.49 6.10
CA PRO A 132 8.01 -19.84 7.38
C PRO A 132 7.68 -18.36 7.31
N VAL A 133 6.86 -17.89 8.24
CA VAL A 133 6.40 -16.51 8.31
C VAL A 133 6.79 -15.89 9.65
N LYS A 134 7.08 -14.62 9.62
CA LYS A 134 7.22 -13.80 10.81
C LYS A 134 6.41 -12.53 10.68
N THR A 135 5.48 -12.33 11.59
CA THR A 135 4.70 -11.08 11.69
C THR A 135 5.31 -10.14 12.72
N ASP A 136 5.37 -8.87 12.38
CA ASP A 136 5.88 -7.82 13.27
C ASP A 136 5.00 -6.56 13.21
N ILE A 137 4.87 -5.87 14.35
CA ILE A 137 4.33 -4.52 14.40
C ILE A 137 5.39 -3.56 13.83
N ALA A 138 4.99 -2.71 12.89
CA ALA A 138 5.94 -1.86 12.17
C ALA A 138 6.74 -0.91 13.08
N SER A 139 6.13 -0.37 14.13
CA SER A 139 6.83 0.47 15.11
C SER A 139 7.95 -0.29 15.80
N GLU A 140 7.72 -1.54 16.20
CA GLU A 140 8.75 -2.36 16.84
C GLU A 140 9.81 -2.80 15.82
N PHE A 141 9.39 -3.21 14.63
CA PHE A 141 10.27 -3.63 13.55
C PHE A 141 11.28 -2.54 13.19
N ARG A 142 10.80 -1.31 13.01
CA ARG A 142 11.60 -0.14 12.67
C ARG A 142 12.75 0.09 13.65
N TYR A 143 12.46 0.06 14.95
CA TYR A 143 13.46 0.38 15.97
C TYR A 143 14.33 -0.81 16.37
N ARG A 144 13.78 -2.02 16.30
CA ARG A 144 14.53 -3.25 16.62
C ARG A 144 15.52 -3.63 15.54
N GLN A 145 15.24 -3.27 14.28
CA GLN A 145 16.05 -3.63 13.11
C GLN A 145 16.41 -5.13 13.10
N PRO A 146 15.43 -6.03 12.96
CA PRO A 146 15.66 -7.46 13.10
C PRO A 146 16.59 -7.98 12.02
N ALA A 147 17.29 -9.10 12.30
CA ALA A 147 18.01 -9.83 11.27
C ALA A 147 17.03 -10.35 10.20
N LEU A 148 17.36 -10.10 8.94
CA LEU A 148 16.53 -10.44 7.80
C LEU A 148 17.13 -11.57 6.97
N PRO A 149 16.32 -12.51 6.45
CA PRO A 149 16.78 -13.54 5.52
C PRO A 149 16.98 -12.93 4.12
N ILE A 150 18.18 -12.42 3.84
CA ILE A 150 18.48 -11.72 2.59
C ILE A 150 18.29 -12.63 1.37
N THR A 151 18.64 -13.91 1.49
CA THR A 151 18.44 -14.89 0.42
C THR A 151 17.06 -15.56 0.59
N GLY A 152 16.19 -15.41 -0.42
CA GLY A 152 14.86 -15.98 -0.43
C GLY A 152 13.87 -15.31 0.55
N GLY A 153 14.22 -14.15 1.10
CA GLY A 153 13.32 -13.37 1.94
C GLY A 153 12.40 -12.46 1.12
N LEU A 154 11.12 -12.39 1.51
CA LEU A 154 10.15 -11.42 1.01
C LEU A 154 9.62 -10.58 2.17
N GLY A 155 9.69 -9.26 2.05
CA GLY A 155 8.99 -8.32 2.93
C GLY A 155 7.60 -8.00 2.39
N LEU A 156 6.54 -8.34 3.14
CA LEU A 156 5.16 -8.02 2.80
C LEU A 156 4.61 -6.97 3.77
N PHE A 157 4.27 -5.80 3.24
CA PHE A 157 3.77 -4.67 4.01
C PHE A 157 2.27 -4.50 3.80
N VAL A 158 1.51 -4.37 4.88
CA VAL A 158 0.06 -4.21 4.79
C VAL A 158 -0.34 -2.87 5.38
N SER A 159 -0.96 -2.04 4.56
CA SER A 159 -1.42 -0.71 4.97
C SER A 159 -2.61 -0.27 4.12
N GLN A 160 -3.68 0.19 4.74
CA GLN A 160 -4.82 0.71 4.01
C GLN A 160 -4.42 1.99 3.25
N SER A 161 -3.92 3.00 3.94
CA SER A 161 -3.54 4.29 3.33
C SER A 161 -2.24 4.23 2.52
N GLY A 162 -1.34 3.28 2.85
CA GLY A 162 0.01 3.23 2.30
C GLY A 162 0.92 4.41 2.70
N GLU A 163 0.53 5.16 3.74
CA GLU A 163 1.26 6.34 4.25
C GLU A 163 1.68 6.18 5.73
N THR A 164 1.49 5.00 6.33
CA THR A 164 1.86 4.75 7.72
C THR A 164 3.37 4.86 7.90
N ALA A 165 3.84 5.86 8.65
CA ALA A 165 5.25 6.22 8.75
C ALA A 165 6.14 5.06 9.23
N ASP A 166 5.70 4.28 10.23
CA ASP A 166 6.47 3.15 10.74
C ASP A 166 6.54 2.00 9.72
N THR A 167 5.44 1.74 8.99
CA THR A 167 5.40 0.73 7.93
C THR A 167 6.30 1.13 6.77
N LEU A 168 6.32 2.40 6.40
CA LEU A 168 7.22 2.93 5.37
C LEU A 168 8.70 2.81 5.79
N ALA A 169 9.01 3.14 7.04
CA ALA A 169 10.37 3.00 7.54
C ALA A 169 10.84 1.53 7.60
N ALA A 170 9.94 0.61 7.97
CA ALA A 170 10.22 -0.82 7.92
C ALA A 170 10.45 -1.33 6.49
N LEU A 171 9.66 -0.85 5.52
CA LEU A 171 9.86 -1.13 4.10
C LEU A 171 11.25 -0.69 3.64
N ARG A 172 11.63 0.55 3.91
CA ARG A 172 12.94 1.09 3.54
C ARG A 172 14.09 0.28 4.15
N TYR A 173 13.98 -0.09 5.41
CA TYR A 173 14.94 -0.98 6.05
C TYR A 173 15.10 -2.33 5.33
N CYS A 174 13.99 -2.96 4.92
CA CYS A 174 14.02 -4.21 4.16
C CYS A 174 14.69 -4.01 2.78
N LYS A 175 14.38 -2.93 2.09
CA LYS A 175 15.00 -2.60 0.79
C LYS A 175 16.50 -2.35 0.90
N GLU A 176 16.93 -1.58 1.90
CA GLU A 176 18.35 -1.34 2.18
C GLU A 176 19.10 -2.63 2.49
N ALA A 177 18.43 -3.58 3.14
CA ALA A 177 18.98 -4.93 3.38
C ALA A 177 18.95 -5.85 2.14
N GLY A 178 18.37 -5.41 1.01
CA GLY A 178 18.33 -6.17 -0.23
C GLY A 178 17.19 -7.18 -0.36
N LEU A 179 16.17 -7.11 0.50
CA LEU A 179 14.97 -7.94 0.35
C LEU A 179 14.11 -7.46 -0.83
N ARG A 180 13.48 -8.43 -1.51
CA ARG A 180 12.32 -8.12 -2.34
C ARG A 180 11.14 -7.70 -1.47
N THR A 181 10.32 -6.79 -1.98
CA THR A 181 9.25 -6.16 -1.22
C THR A 181 7.93 -6.18 -1.98
N ALA A 182 6.86 -6.51 -1.27
CA ALA A 182 5.49 -6.40 -1.77
C ALA A 182 4.62 -5.65 -0.77
N ALA A 183 3.56 -5.01 -1.23
CA ALA A 183 2.61 -4.39 -0.32
C ALA A 183 1.15 -4.65 -0.71
N VAL A 184 0.34 -4.94 0.29
CA VAL A 184 -1.12 -4.92 0.19
C VAL A 184 -1.60 -3.54 0.62
N VAL A 185 -2.11 -2.75 -0.33
CA VAL A 185 -2.53 -1.36 -0.08
C VAL A 185 -3.84 -1.05 -0.80
N ASN A 186 -4.63 -0.14 -0.22
CA ASN A 186 -5.86 0.31 -0.86
C ASN A 186 -5.67 1.58 -1.70
N VAL A 187 -4.59 2.33 -1.46
CA VAL A 187 -4.27 3.54 -2.22
C VAL A 187 -3.04 3.28 -3.11
N PRO A 188 -3.24 2.95 -4.40
CA PRO A 188 -2.15 2.54 -5.29
C PRO A 188 -1.18 3.67 -5.65
N THR A 189 -1.54 4.91 -5.32
CA THR A 189 -0.68 6.10 -5.52
C THR A 189 0.08 6.50 -4.25
N SER A 190 -0.05 5.74 -3.16
CA SER A 190 0.60 6.01 -1.88
C SER A 190 2.12 5.83 -1.94
N THR A 191 2.81 6.36 -0.94
CA THR A 191 4.27 6.27 -0.85
C THR A 191 4.74 4.81 -0.77
N ILE A 192 4.10 3.97 0.06
CA ILE A 192 4.42 2.55 0.13
C ILE A 192 4.23 1.88 -1.24
N ALA A 193 3.12 2.15 -1.93
CA ALA A 193 2.85 1.58 -3.25
C ALA A 193 3.90 1.97 -4.31
N ARG A 194 4.42 3.19 -4.24
CA ARG A 194 5.47 3.65 -5.17
C ARG A 194 6.86 3.10 -4.86
N GLU A 195 7.10 2.70 -3.62
CA GLU A 195 8.43 2.24 -3.19
C GLU A 195 8.61 0.72 -3.20
N VAL A 196 7.56 -0.09 -3.16
CA VAL A 196 7.66 -1.56 -3.22
C VAL A 196 7.93 -2.07 -4.64
N ASP A 197 8.47 -3.30 -4.73
CA ASP A 197 8.68 -3.97 -6.01
C ASP A 197 7.38 -4.48 -6.61
N LEU A 198 6.41 -4.88 -5.77
CA LEU A 198 5.09 -5.36 -6.19
C LEU A 198 3.97 -4.75 -5.35
N VAL A 199 2.98 -4.17 -6.00
CA VAL A 199 1.75 -3.68 -5.36
C VAL A 199 0.63 -4.70 -5.54
N LEU A 200 0.00 -5.06 -4.43
CA LEU A 200 -1.20 -5.90 -4.37
C LEU A 200 -2.38 -5.01 -3.89
N PRO A 201 -3.12 -4.39 -4.81
CA PRO A 201 -4.16 -3.44 -4.43
C PRO A 201 -5.38 -4.14 -3.83
N THR A 202 -5.94 -3.57 -2.78
CA THR A 202 -7.32 -3.84 -2.38
C THR A 202 -8.26 -2.89 -3.12
N LEU A 203 -9.52 -3.30 -3.31
CA LEU A 203 -10.52 -2.50 -4.00
C LEU A 203 -11.64 -2.09 -3.04
N ALA A 204 -11.26 -1.66 -1.85
CA ALA A 204 -12.21 -1.28 -0.80
C ALA A 204 -12.87 0.10 -1.06
N GLY A 205 -12.31 0.90 -1.96
CA GLY A 205 -12.74 2.27 -2.17
C GLY A 205 -12.12 3.23 -1.16
N PRO A 206 -12.53 4.52 -1.17
CA PRO A 206 -12.01 5.50 -0.23
C PRO A 206 -12.49 5.22 1.20
N GLU A 207 -11.58 5.28 2.16
CA GLU A 207 -11.86 5.21 3.59
C GLU A 207 -11.94 6.63 4.17
N ILE A 208 -13.02 6.92 4.86
CA ILE A 208 -13.30 8.21 5.51
C ILE A 208 -13.49 8.00 7.01
N GLY A 209 -14.03 6.85 7.41
CA GLY A 209 -14.23 6.47 8.80
C GLY A 209 -12.92 6.02 9.45
N VAL A 210 -12.37 6.86 10.33
CA VAL A 210 -11.13 6.58 11.09
C VAL A 210 -11.46 6.25 12.52
#